data_602d2ae366023b4ee1b0aa09fc6c4d2e
#
_entry.id   602d2ae366023b4ee1b0aa09fc6c4d2e
#
_cell.length_a   1.000
_cell.length_b   1.000
_cell.length_c   1.000
_cell.angle_alpha   90.00
_cell.angle_beta   90.00
_cell.angle_gamma   90.00
#
_symmetry.space_group_name_H-M   'P 1'
#
loop_
_entity.id
_entity.type
_entity.pdbx_description
1 polymer ?
#
loop_
_entity_poly.entity_id
_entity_poly.type
_entity_poly.pdbx_seq_one_letter_code
_entity_poly.pdbx_strand_id
1 'polypeptide(L)'
;MQAIRSILVVIEPEHAESLALKRAKLIAGVTQAHLHLLVCDKKHDHAGMLSVLKAALLADGYSVTTEQAWNESLHETIIDVQQAEGCGLVIKQHFPDSSLKKALLTPADWKLLRHCPTPMLLVKTAGSWKDKVILAAVDVGNADGEHRHLHTTIIDHGFDIASLAKGHLHVITAHPSPMLSAADPTFQLKETIEARYREQCRAFQAEFDIDDAHLHVEEGPADVLIPFMAHKLQAAVTVIGTVARSGVSGALIGNTAEQVLDQLESDVLVLKPQEVEDHLVELAVKH
;
A
#
# COMPACT_ATOMS: atom_id res chain seq x y z
N MET A 1 9.59 -4.23 -4.18
CA MET A 1 9.54 -5.24 -3.08
C MET A 1 10.81 -6.07 -2.92
N GLN A 2 11.64 -6.26 -3.93
CA GLN A 2 12.88 -7.05 -3.83
C GLN A 2 13.90 -6.51 -2.80
N ALA A 3 13.84 -5.23 -2.48
CA ALA A 3 14.69 -4.60 -1.45
C ALA A 3 14.22 -4.88 -0.01
N ILE A 4 12.99 -5.37 0.21
CA ILE A 4 12.43 -5.65 1.53
C ILE A 4 13.12 -6.87 2.12
N ARG A 5 13.82 -6.67 3.25
CA ARG A 5 14.58 -7.73 3.96
C ARG A 5 13.87 -8.26 5.18
N SER A 6 12.97 -7.47 5.78
CA SER A 6 12.20 -7.84 6.96
C SER A 6 10.77 -7.31 6.84
N ILE A 7 9.81 -8.11 7.25
CA ILE A 7 8.36 -7.84 7.18
C ILE A 7 7.77 -7.99 8.56
N LEU A 8 7.16 -6.93 9.08
CA LEU A 8 6.35 -7.00 10.29
C LEU A 8 4.95 -7.48 9.95
N VAL A 9 4.53 -8.58 10.55
CA VAL A 9 3.20 -9.18 10.33
C VAL A 9 2.39 -9.07 11.60
N VAL A 10 1.33 -8.27 11.58
CA VAL A 10 0.41 -8.14 12.71
C VAL A 10 -0.53 -9.33 12.75
N ILE A 11 -0.48 -10.09 13.83
CA ILE A 11 -1.29 -11.29 14.06
C ILE A 11 -2.42 -10.95 15.03
N GLU A 12 -3.65 -11.22 14.61
CA GLU A 12 -4.82 -11.09 15.46
C GLU A 12 -5.20 -12.46 16.02
N PRO A 13 -5.00 -12.70 17.32
CA PRO A 13 -5.15 -14.04 17.94
C PRO A 13 -6.56 -14.62 17.85
N GLU A 14 -7.58 -13.76 17.77
CA GLU A 14 -9.00 -14.15 17.73
C GLU A 14 -9.42 -14.74 16.38
N HIS A 15 -8.57 -14.60 15.34
CA HIS A 15 -8.88 -15.07 14.00
C HIS A 15 -8.09 -16.33 13.65
N ALA A 16 -8.82 -17.44 13.43
CA ALA A 16 -8.25 -18.75 13.14
C ALA A 16 -7.35 -18.76 11.88
N GLU A 17 -7.54 -17.83 10.97
CA GLU A 17 -6.79 -17.71 9.73
C GLU A 17 -6.29 -16.27 9.53
N SER A 18 -4.98 -16.08 9.68
CA SER A 18 -4.37 -14.77 9.43
C SER A 18 -4.14 -14.55 7.93
N LEU A 19 -4.93 -13.68 7.32
CA LEU A 19 -4.72 -13.28 5.92
C LEU A 19 -3.41 -12.47 5.77
N ALA A 20 -3.06 -11.66 6.79
CA ALA A 20 -1.79 -10.95 6.83
C ALA A 20 -0.60 -11.91 6.71
N LEU A 21 -0.62 -13.01 7.48
CA LEU A 21 0.43 -14.03 7.41
C LEU A 21 0.46 -14.73 6.04
N LYS A 22 -0.69 -15.00 5.43
CA LYS A 22 -0.75 -15.57 4.07
C LYS A 22 -0.07 -14.65 3.05
N ARG A 23 -0.31 -13.35 3.09
CA ARG A 23 0.34 -12.39 2.20
C ARG A 23 1.83 -12.28 2.48
N ALA A 24 2.22 -12.25 3.75
CA ALA A 24 3.62 -12.24 4.15
C ALA A 24 4.39 -13.46 3.63
N LYS A 25 3.81 -14.67 3.73
CA LYS A 25 4.39 -15.90 3.18
C LYS A 25 4.58 -15.83 1.66
N LEU A 26 3.61 -15.28 0.92
CA LEU A 26 3.74 -15.10 -0.53
C LEU A 26 4.92 -14.19 -0.86
N ILE A 27 5.04 -13.05 -0.19
CA ILE A 27 6.11 -12.08 -0.42
C ILE A 27 7.46 -12.68 0.01
N ALA A 28 7.55 -13.21 1.24
CA ALA A 28 8.79 -13.78 1.76
C ALA A 28 9.26 -15.01 0.99
N GLY A 29 8.34 -15.79 0.41
CA GLY A 29 8.67 -16.94 -0.43
C GLY A 29 9.49 -16.59 -1.68
N VAL A 30 9.36 -15.35 -2.18
CA VAL A 30 10.12 -14.85 -3.34
C VAL A 30 11.30 -13.99 -2.89
N THR A 31 11.07 -13.07 -1.94
CA THR A 31 12.10 -12.11 -1.50
C THR A 31 13.10 -12.68 -0.50
N GLN A 32 12.79 -13.82 0.11
CA GLN A 32 13.52 -14.39 1.25
C GLN A 32 13.58 -13.45 2.47
N ALA A 33 12.59 -12.57 2.59
CA ALA A 33 12.51 -11.63 3.69
C ALA A 33 12.26 -12.37 5.01
N HIS A 34 12.86 -11.84 6.09
CA HIS A 34 12.58 -12.28 7.45
C HIS A 34 11.16 -11.88 7.87
N LEU A 35 10.44 -12.77 8.52
CA LEU A 35 9.11 -12.49 9.06
C LEU A 35 9.20 -12.20 10.57
N HIS A 36 8.77 -11.03 10.99
CA HIS A 36 8.59 -10.70 12.40
C HIS A 36 7.10 -10.71 12.73
N LEU A 37 6.64 -11.72 13.49
CA LEU A 37 5.22 -11.84 13.86
C LEU A 37 4.96 -11.09 15.16
N LEU A 38 4.04 -10.15 15.13
CA LEU A 38 3.68 -9.33 16.28
C LEU A 38 2.23 -9.57 16.70
N VAL A 39 2.01 -9.87 17.96
CA VAL A 39 0.70 -9.81 18.63
C VAL A 39 0.65 -8.59 19.53
N CYS A 40 -0.33 -7.73 19.31
CA CYS A 40 -0.56 -6.53 20.11
C CYS A 40 -1.66 -6.81 21.17
N ASP A 41 -1.30 -7.40 22.29
CA ASP A 41 -2.25 -7.64 23.40
C ASP A 41 -1.53 -7.49 24.74
N LYS A 42 -2.16 -6.75 25.67
CA LYS A 42 -1.70 -6.56 27.05
C LYS A 42 -2.41 -7.44 28.09
N LYS A 43 -3.48 -8.11 27.70
CA LYS A 43 -4.38 -8.80 28.64
C LYS A 43 -4.16 -10.29 28.70
N HIS A 44 -3.83 -10.92 27.57
CA HIS A 44 -3.72 -12.36 27.45
C HIS A 44 -2.32 -12.73 27.00
N ASP A 45 -1.84 -13.87 27.48
CA ASP A 45 -0.57 -14.46 27.03
C ASP A 45 -0.78 -15.28 25.77
N HIS A 46 -0.07 -14.91 24.69
CA HIS A 46 -0.11 -15.57 23.40
C HIS A 46 1.20 -16.32 23.06
N ALA A 47 2.12 -16.47 24.02
CA ALA A 47 3.43 -17.11 23.79
C ALA A 47 3.30 -18.52 23.22
N GLY A 48 2.33 -19.31 23.70
CA GLY A 48 2.07 -20.65 23.19
C GLY A 48 1.66 -20.67 21.73
N MET A 49 0.73 -19.80 21.33
CA MET A 49 0.28 -19.63 19.94
C MET A 49 1.43 -19.17 19.03
N LEU A 50 2.18 -18.16 19.45
CA LEU A 50 3.33 -17.65 18.70
C LEU A 50 4.42 -18.71 18.53
N SER A 51 4.67 -19.53 19.56
CA SER A 51 5.62 -20.64 19.47
C SER A 51 5.20 -21.69 18.43
N VAL A 52 3.92 -22.03 18.36
CA VAL A 52 3.39 -22.97 17.35
C VAL A 52 3.51 -22.39 15.94
N LEU A 53 3.14 -21.12 15.74
CA LEU A 53 3.27 -20.45 14.46
C LEU A 53 4.74 -20.36 14.00
N LYS A 54 5.64 -20.00 14.93
CA LYS A 54 7.07 -19.95 14.66
C LYS A 54 7.61 -21.31 14.23
N ALA A 55 7.28 -22.37 14.95
CA ALA A 55 7.74 -23.72 14.64
C ALA A 55 7.24 -24.17 13.24
N ALA A 56 5.98 -23.90 12.91
CA ALA A 56 5.42 -24.22 11.59
C ALA A 56 6.13 -23.46 10.46
N LEU A 57 6.38 -22.16 10.64
CA LEU A 57 7.06 -21.34 9.62
C LEU A 57 8.52 -21.74 9.44
N LEU A 58 9.23 -22.07 10.52
CA LEU A 58 10.59 -22.61 10.43
C LEU A 58 10.63 -23.95 9.69
N ALA A 59 9.64 -24.82 9.93
CA ALA A 59 9.52 -26.10 9.20
C ALA A 59 9.21 -25.88 7.71
N ASP A 60 8.46 -24.83 7.35
CA ASP A 60 8.21 -24.41 5.98
C ASP A 60 9.44 -23.69 5.33
N GLY A 61 10.54 -23.48 6.06
CA GLY A 61 11.77 -22.85 5.56
C GLY A 61 11.83 -21.33 5.64
N TYR A 62 10.88 -20.67 6.33
CA TYR A 62 10.93 -19.23 6.53
C TYR A 62 11.86 -18.83 7.68
N SER A 63 12.55 -17.70 7.54
CA SER A 63 13.23 -17.03 8.65
C SER A 63 12.17 -16.26 9.45
N VAL A 64 12.04 -16.53 10.78
CA VAL A 64 10.96 -15.96 11.58
C VAL A 64 11.33 -15.69 13.02
N THR A 65 10.94 -14.53 13.51
CA THR A 65 10.90 -14.16 14.94
C THR A 65 9.48 -13.84 15.36
N THR A 66 9.22 -13.87 16.65
CA THR A 66 7.88 -13.63 17.20
C THR A 66 7.96 -12.77 18.43
N GLU A 67 7.03 -11.86 18.58
CA GLU A 67 6.94 -10.96 19.72
C GLU A 67 5.47 -10.74 20.12
N GLN A 68 5.25 -10.61 21.42
CA GLN A 68 4.02 -10.03 21.96
C GLN A 68 4.39 -8.75 22.68
N ALA A 69 3.79 -7.64 22.24
CA ALA A 69 4.04 -6.33 22.79
C ALA A 69 2.74 -5.54 22.98
N TRP A 70 2.77 -4.58 23.88
CA TRP A 70 1.76 -3.56 24.00
C TRP A 70 2.37 -2.31 24.62
N ASN A 71 2.26 -1.20 23.89
CA ASN A 71 2.56 0.12 24.38
C ASN A 71 1.23 0.86 24.66
N GLU A 72 1.14 2.16 24.49
CA GLU A 72 -0.05 2.96 24.79
C GLU A 72 -1.25 2.62 23.93
N SER A 73 -1.01 2.32 22.66
CA SER A 73 -2.05 1.98 21.68
C SER A 73 -1.56 0.98 20.63
N LEU A 74 -2.52 0.40 19.87
CA LEU A 74 -2.22 -0.54 18.80
C LEU A 74 -1.25 0.03 17.75
N HIS A 75 -1.48 1.27 17.28
CA HIS A 75 -0.65 1.85 16.23
C HIS A 75 0.75 2.22 16.72
N GLU A 76 0.88 2.73 17.95
CA GLU A 76 2.19 3.01 18.56
C GLU A 76 2.98 1.72 18.76
N THR A 77 2.37 0.68 19.30
CA THR A 77 3.01 -0.63 19.45
C THR A 77 3.56 -1.16 18.13
N ILE A 78 2.77 -1.10 17.05
CA ILE A 78 3.19 -1.58 15.74
C ILE A 78 4.35 -0.74 15.18
N ILE A 79 4.32 0.59 15.34
CA ILE A 79 5.37 1.49 14.86
C ILE A 79 6.66 1.29 15.64
N ASP A 80 6.58 1.18 16.97
CA ASP A 80 7.74 0.98 17.83
C ASP A 80 8.48 -0.33 17.48
N VAL A 81 7.71 -1.43 17.34
CA VAL A 81 8.29 -2.73 16.96
C VAL A 81 8.82 -2.70 15.52
N GLN A 82 8.11 -2.04 14.59
CA GLN A 82 8.59 -1.88 13.21
C GLN A 82 9.96 -1.20 13.17
N GLN A 83 10.18 -0.17 13.98
CA GLN A 83 11.44 0.55 14.04
C GLN A 83 12.53 -0.23 14.76
N ALA A 84 12.20 -0.84 15.91
CA ALA A 84 13.16 -1.64 16.68
C ALA A 84 13.71 -2.81 15.86
N GLU A 85 12.86 -3.46 15.06
CA GLU A 85 13.23 -4.60 14.22
C GLU A 85 13.68 -4.22 12.80
N GLY A 86 13.62 -2.93 12.45
CA GLY A 86 13.99 -2.43 11.12
C GLY A 86 13.18 -3.04 9.98
N CYS A 87 11.88 -3.29 10.22
CA CYS A 87 11.03 -3.89 9.21
C CYS A 87 10.72 -2.91 8.07
N GLY A 88 10.99 -3.30 6.82
CA GLY A 88 10.78 -2.49 5.63
C GLY A 88 9.37 -2.57 5.03
N LEU A 89 8.49 -3.39 5.60
CA LEU A 89 7.09 -3.51 5.23
C LEU A 89 6.27 -3.92 6.46
N VAL A 90 5.13 -3.28 6.67
CA VAL A 90 4.12 -3.71 7.66
C VAL A 90 2.93 -4.32 6.94
N ILE A 91 2.53 -5.53 7.36
CA ILE A 91 1.33 -6.20 6.84
C ILE A 91 0.33 -6.37 7.97
N LYS A 92 -0.84 -5.79 7.80
CA LYS A 92 -1.94 -5.87 8.76
C LYS A 92 -3.23 -6.25 8.05
N GLN A 93 -3.99 -7.16 8.63
CA GLN A 93 -5.35 -7.44 8.18
C GLN A 93 -6.29 -6.34 8.66
N HIS A 94 -7.14 -5.87 7.75
CA HIS A 94 -8.23 -4.95 8.06
C HIS A 94 -9.44 -5.73 8.57
N PHE A 95 -9.99 -5.31 9.71
CA PHE A 95 -11.22 -5.83 10.28
C PHE A 95 -12.23 -4.69 10.36
N PRO A 96 -13.29 -4.71 9.53
CA PRO A 96 -14.26 -3.63 9.54
C PRO A 96 -15.09 -3.63 10.82
N ASP A 97 -15.38 -2.45 11.37
CA ASP A 97 -16.21 -2.28 12.56
C ASP A 97 -17.65 -2.78 12.38
N SER A 98 -18.10 -2.91 11.13
CA SER A 98 -19.42 -3.46 10.81
C SER A 98 -19.43 -4.14 9.44
N SER A 99 -20.25 -5.19 9.31
CA SER A 99 -20.40 -5.92 8.04
C SER A 99 -20.96 -5.07 6.88
N LEU A 100 -21.61 -3.94 7.19
CA LEU A 100 -22.17 -3.01 6.20
C LEU A 100 -21.13 -2.00 5.67
N LYS A 101 -19.98 -1.86 6.36
CA LYS A 101 -18.93 -0.90 6.04
C LYS A 101 -17.58 -1.58 5.77
N LYS A 102 -17.61 -2.65 5.00
CA LYS A 102 -16.44 -3.53 4.78
C LYS A 102 -15.20 -2.83 4.20
N ALA A 103 -15.39 -1.78 3.41
CA ALA A 103 -14.27 -1.05 2.81
C ALA A 103 -13.71 0.05 3.71
N LEU A 104 -14.50 0.61 4.64
CA LEU A 104 -14.09 1.73 5.47
C LEU A 104 -13.01 1.32 6.47
N LEU A 105 -11.93 2.06 6.49
CA LEU A 105 -10.81 1.85 7.41
C LEU A 105 -11.17 2.24 8.84
N THR A 106 -10.63 1.49 9.80
CA THR A 106 -10.80 1.80 11.22
C THR A 106 -9.94 3.00 11.64
N PRO A 107 -10.28 3.68 12.76
CA PRO A 107 -9.41 4.74 13.30
C PRO A 107 -7.96 4.29 13.54
N ALA A 108 -7.76 3.02 13.91
CA ALA A 108 -6.43 2.46 14.11
C ALA A 108 -5.67 2.29 12.78
N ASP A 109 -6.33 1.84 11.70
CA ASP A 109 -5.74 1.76 10.38
C ASP A 109 -5.31 3.15 9.88
N TRP A 110 -6.17 4.17 10.08
CA TRP A 110 -5.86 5.56 9.71
C TRP A 110 -4.66 6.11 10.45
N LYS A 111 -4.53 5.83 11.76
CA LYS A 111 -3.37 6.25 12.54
C LYS A 111 -2.08 5.56 12.05
N LEU A 112 -2.14 4.27 11.76
CA LEU A 112 -1.01 3.55 11.18
C LEU A 112 -0.61 4.13 9.82
N LEU A 113 -1.56 4.35 8.92
CA LEU A 113 -1.30 4.93 7.61
C LEU A 113 -0.68 6.32 7.69
N ARG A 114 -1.03 7.12 8.71
CA ARG A 114 -0.45 8.45 8.91
C ARG A 114 0.96 8.40 9.48
N HIS A 115 1.20 7.55 10.46
CA HIS A 115 2.40 7.63 11.31
C HIS A 115 3.44 6.53 11.04
N CYS A 116 3.08 5.41 10.40
CA CYS A 116 4.05 4.37 10.07
C CYS A 116 5.03 4.88 9.01
N PRO A 117 6.36 4.84 9.26
CA PRO A 117 7.36 5.37 8.34
C PRO A 117 7.66 4.46 7.14
N THR A 118 7.14 3.22 7.12
CA THR A 118 7.40 2.26 6.05
C THR A 118 6.15 1.96 5.23
N PRO A 119 6.30 1.41 4.02
CA PRO A 119 5.20 0.86 3.25
C PRO A 119 4.28 -0.03 4.08
N MET A 120 2.98 0.06 3.82
CA MET A 120 1.99 -0.67 4.58
C MET A 120 1.01 -1.40 3.67
N LEU A 121 0.92 -2.72 3.83
CA LEU A 121 -0.06 -3.57 3.14
C LEU A 121 -1.24 -3.85 4.06
N LEU A 122 -2.39 -3.25 3.73
CA LEU A 122 -3.67 -3.57 4.35
C LEU A 122 -4.34 -4.71 3.61
N VAL A 123 -4.54 -5.83 4.28
CA VAL A 123 -5.18 -7.01 3.70
C VAL A 123 -6.67 -6.97 4.00
N LYS A 124 -7.48 -6.80 2.98
CA LYS A 124 -8.94 -6.67 3.06
C LYS A 124 -9.68 -7.91 2.57
N THR A 125 -9.03 -8.74 1.74
CA THR A 125 -9.69 -9.86 1.05
C THR A 125 -9.04 -11.20 1.34
N ALA A 126 -9.85 -12.27 1.35
CA ALA A 126 -9.36 -13.65 1.41
C ALA A 126 -8.97 -14.21 0.02
N GLY A 127 -9.30 -13.49 -1.06
CA GLY A 127 -9.06 -13.93 -2.44
C GLY A 127 -7.59 -14.16 -2.75
N SER A 128 -7.30 -15.09 -3.66
CA SER A 128 -5.93 -15.30 -4.15
C SER A 128 -5.49 -14.15 -5.04
N TRP A 129 -4.21 -13.77 -4.96
CA TRP A 129 -3.59 -12.83 -5.91
C TRP A 129 -3.20 -13.50 -7.23
N LYS A 130 -3.13 -14.85 -7.24
CA LYS A 130 -2.66 -15.60 -8.40
C LYS A 130 -3.50 -15.32 -9.65
N ASP A 131 -2.82 -15.03 -10.74
CA ASP A 131 -3.40 -14.72 -12.06
C ASP A 131 -4.38 -13.52 -12.06
N LYS A 132 -4.23 -12.60 -11.08
CA LYS A 132 -5.11 -11.45 -10.90
C LYS A 132 -4.43 -10.15 -11.33
N VAL A 133 -5.25 -9.12 -11.52
CA VAL A 133 -4.79 -7.77 -11.81
C VAL A 133 -4.25 -7.11 -10.54
N ILE A 134 -3.12 -6.42 -10.69
CA ILE A 134 -2.55 -5.49 -9.74
C ILE A 134 -2.69 -4.10 -10.34
N LEU A 135 -3.34 -3.19 -9.66
CA LEU A 135 -3.57 -1.83 -10.14
C LEU A 135 -2.62 -0.85 -9.45
N ALA A 136 -1.78 -0.18 -10.20
CA ALA A 136 -0.91 0.90 -9.73
C ALA A 136 -1.54 2.26 -10.06
N ALA A 137 -1.80 3.09 -9.05
CA ALA A 137 -2.40 4.41 -9.23
C ALA A 137 -1.36 5.52 -9.09
N VAL A 138 -1.13 6.29 -10.15
CA VAL A 138 -0.13 7.37 -10.21
C VAL A 138 -0.75 8.71 -10.63
N ASP A 139 -0.18 9.82 -10.16
CA ASP A 139 -0.56 11.18 -10.55
C ASP A 139 0.54 11.80 -11.45
N VAL A 140 0.59 11.41 -12.71
CA VAL A 140 1.58 11.92 -13.65
C VAL A 140 1.36 13.39 -14.04
N GLY A 141 0.23 13.99 -13.68
CA GLY A 141 -0.03 15.42 -13.85
C GLY A 141 0.87 16.30 -12.99
N ASN A 142 1.40 15.73 -11.89
CA ASN A 142 2.33 16.39 -10.98
C ASN A 142 3.77 15.92 -11.27
N ALA A 143 4.58 16.80 -11.85
CA ALA A 143 5.88 16.46 -12.42
C ALA A 143 7.09 16.90 -11.56
N ASP A 144 6.88 17.27 -10.28
CA ASP A 144 8.01 17.53 -9.39
C ASP A 144 8.83 16.26 -9.08
N GLY A 145 10.04 16.45 -8.53
CA GLY A 145 10.98 15.34 -8.32
C GLY A 145 10.47 14.28 -7.34
N GLU A 146 9.78 14.70 -6.27
CA GLU A 146 9.24 13.82 -5.24
C GLU A 146 8.13 12.92 -5.79
N HIS A 147 7.17 13.52 -6.52
CA HIS A 147 6.09 12.78 -7.15
C HIS A 147 6.62 11.77 -8.17
N ARG A 148 7.61 12.14 -9.00
CA ARG A 148 8.19 11.21 -9.97
C ARG A 148 8.84 10.00 -9.31
N HIS A 149 9.57 10.20 -8.21
CA HIS A 149 10.17 9.09 -7.48
C HIS A 149 9.10 8.18 -6.89
N LEU A 150 8.08 8.76 -6.25
CA LEU A 150 6.95 7.99 -5.71
C LEU A 150 6.20 7.21 -6.80
N HIS A 151 5.98 7.80 -7.99
CA HIS A 151 5.34 7.10 -9.11
C HIS A 151 6.13 5.89 -9.56
N THR A 152 7.46 6.03 -9.71
CA THR A 152 8.34 4.91 -10.05
C THR A 152 8.25 3.82 -8.98
N THR A 153 8.29 4.19 -7.70
CA THR A 153 8.17 3.25 -6.58
C THR A 153 6.82 2.52 -6.56
N ILE A 154 5.71 3.23 -6.85
CA ILE A 154 4.38 2.64 -6.95
C ILE A 154 4.33 1.58 -8.06
N ILE A 155 4.85 1.90 -9.24
CA ILE A 155 4.84 0.99 -10.40
C ILE A 155 5.77 -0.20 -10.14
N ASP A 156 6.98 0.04 -9.60
CA ASP A 156 7.94 -1.02 -9.24
C ASP A 156 7.33 -2.02 -8.25
N HIS A 157 6.70 -1.56 -7.20
CA HIS A 157 6.01 -2.44 -6.25
C HIS A 157 4.84 -3.17 -6.87
N GLY A 158 4.06 -2.50 -7.74
CA GLY A 158 2.98 -3.12 -8.50
C GLY A 158 3.49 -4.23 -9.43
N PHE A 159 4.59 -3.97 -10.13
CA PHE A 159 5.25 -4.93 -11.01
C PHE A 159 5.78 -6.15 -10.25
N ASP A 160 6.45 -5.92 -9.13
CA ASP A 160 6.95 -7.00 -8.27
C ASP A 160 5.81 -7.89 -7.76
N ILE A 161 4.68 -7.29 -7.30
CA ILE A 161 3.50 -8.05 -6.85
C ILE A 161 2.86 -8.80 -8.03
N ALA A 162 2.73 -8.18 -9.20
CA ALA A 162 2.18 -8.83 -10.39
C ALA A 162 3.04 -10.03 -10.80
N SER A 163 4.36 -9.87 -10.80
CA SER A 163 5.31 -10.95 -11.10
C SER A 163 5.21 -12.09 -10.08
N LEU A 164 5.16 -11.79 -8.79
CA LEU A 164 4.98 -12.75 -7.71
C LEU A 164 3.65 -13.51 -7.83
N ALA A 165 2.58 -12.79 -8.19
CA ALA A 165 1.24 -13.34 -8.35
C ALA A 165 1.04 -14.06 -9.70
N LYS A 166 1.99 -13.97 -10.63
CA LYS A 166 1.84 -14.37 -12.04
C LYS A 166 0.62 -13.70 -12.68
N GLY A 167 0.32 -12.49 -12.25
CA GLY A 167 -0.79 -11.67 -12.69
C GLY A 167 -0.34 -10.57 -13.66
N HIS A 168 -1.18 -9.57 -13.84
CA HIS A 168 -0.96 -8.47 -14.77
C HIS A 168 -0.93 -7.14 -14.02
N LEU A 169 0.09 -6.31 -14.33
CA LEU A 169 0.14 -4.94 -13.85
C LEU A 169 -0.71 -4.06 -14.78
N HIS A 170 -1.65 -3.33 -14.20
CA HIS A 170 -2.35 -2.22 -14.83
C HIS A 170 -1.99 -0.91 -14.13
N VAL A 171 -1.86 0.15 -14.90
CA VAL A 171 -1.57 1.49 -14.38
C VAL A 171 -2.74 2.41 -14.68
N ILE A 172 -3.16 3.18 -13.69
CA ILE A 172 -4.18 4.23 -13.85
C ILE A 172 -3.61 5.59 -13.49
N THR A 173 -3.94 6.58 -14.31
CA THR A 173 -3.78 8.00 -14.00
C THR A 173 -5.06 8.74 -14.36
N ALA A 174 -5.46 9.68 -13.50
CA ALA A 174 -6.65 10.53 -13.70
C ALA A 174 -6.22 11.90 -14.16
N HIS A 175 -6.94 12.49 -15.12
CA HIS A 175 -6.70 13.85 -15.56
C HIS A 175 -7.95 14.74 -15.43
N PRO A 176 -7.78 16.06 -15.27
CA PRO A 176 -8.92 16.97 -15.16
C PRO A 176 -9.71 17.06 -16.47
N SER A 177 -11.00 17.40 -16.34
CA SER A 177 -11.83 17.74 -17.49
C SER A 177 -11.36 19.02 -18.16
N PRO A 178 -11.59 19.18 -19.49
CA PRO A 178 -11.22 20.36 -20.23
C PRO A 178 -11.85 21.64 -19.65
N MET A 179 -11.07 22.73 -19.61
CA MET A 179 -11.50 24.04 -19.16
C MET A 179 -11.17 25.07 -20.22
N LEU A 180 -12.17 25.53 -20.97
CA LEU A 180 -12.00 26.54 -22.04
C LEU A 180 -11.38 27.86 -21.56
N SER A 181 -11.55 28.18 -20.26
CA SER A 181 -10.97 29.36 -19.63
C SER A 181 -9.59 29.12 -19.01
N ALA A 182 -8.99 27.92 -19.18
CA ALA A 182 -7.66 27.63 -18.66
C ALA A 182 -6.61 28.57 -19.30
N ALA A 183 -5.70 29.07 -18.48
CA ALA A 183 -4.60 29.94 -18.97
C ALA A 183 -3.60 29.14 -19.84
N ASP A 184 -3.37 27.86 -19.52
CA ASP A 184 -2.59 26.94 -20.35
C ASP A 184 -3.52 26.29 -21.41
N PRO A 185 -3.28 26.53 -22.72
CA PRO A 185 -4.08 25.94 -23.80
C PRO A 185 -4.15 24.42 -23.78
N THR A 186 -3.16 23.76 -23.19
CA THR A 186 -3.13 22.28 -23.00
C THR A 186 -4.39 21.78 -22.28
N PHE A 187 -4.93 22.54 -21.34
CA PHE A 187 -6.10 22.16 -20.55
C PHE A 187 -7.44 22.59 -21.14
N GLN A 188 -7.47 23.09 -22.40
CA GLN A 188 -8.69 23.52 -23.07
C GLN A 188 -9.35 22.40 -23.88
N LEU A 189 -8.60 21.40 -24.33
CA LEU A 189 -9.08 20.31 -25.16
C LEU A 189 -8.76 18.97 -24.53
N LYS A 190 -9.72 18.04 -24.50
CA LYS A 190 -9.58 16.71 -23.93
C LYS A 190 -8.42 15.94 -24.56
N GLU A 191 -8.36 15.91 -25.88
CA GLU A 191 -7.33 15.17 -26.62
C GLU A 191 -5.92 15.66 -26.30
N THR A 192 -5.76 16.94 -26.04
CA THR A 192 -4.48 17.56 -25.69
C THR A 192 -4.07 17.19 -24.26
N ILE A 193 -5.04 17.18 -23.33
CA ILE A 193 -4.79 16.75 -21.95
C ILE A 193 -4.41 15.27 -21.92
N GLU A 194 -5.21 14.42 -22.55
CA GLU A 194 -4.97 12.98 -22.61
C GLU A 194 -3.61 12.67 -23.25
N ALA A 195 -3.28 13.29 -24.38
CA ALA A 195 -1.99 13.13 -25.06
C ALA A 195 -0.81 13.47 -24.13
N ARG A 196 -0.93 14.57 -23.36
CA ARG A 196 0.09 14.97 -22.38
C ARG A 196 0.26 13.93 -21.27
N TYR A 197 -0.84 13.43 -20.72
CA TYR A 197 -0.78 12.41 -19.67
C TYR A 197 -0.21 11.08 -20.18
N ARG A 198 -0.59 10.67 -21.39
CA ARG A 198 0.00 9.48 -22.05
C ARG A 198 1.51 9.65 -22.29
N GLU A 199 1.95 10.84 -22.72
CA GLU A 199 3.37 11.14 -22.89
C GLU A 199 4.14 11.00 -21.59
N GLN A 200 3.59 11.45 -20.46
CA GLN A 200 4.22 11.30 -19.15
C GLN A 200 4.34 9.82 -18.73
N CYS A 201 3.44 8.96 -19.20
CA CYS A 201 3.46 7.52 -18.89
C CYS A 201 4.45 6.72 -19.76
N ARG A 202 4.95 7.27 -20.88
CA ARG A 202 5.82 6.52 -21.82
C ARG A 202 7.08 5.94 -21.18
N ALA A 203 7.69 6.65 -20.25
CA ALA A 203 8.85 6.17 -19.55
C ALA A 203 8.55 4.89 -18.77
N PHE A 204 7.44 4.87 -18.04
CA PHE A 204 6.98 3.70 -17.30
C PHE A 204 6.58 2.54 -18.21
N GLN A 205 5.90 2.84 -19.32
CA GLN A 205 5.55 1.82 -20.32
C GLN A 205 6.79 1.12 -20.87
N ALA A 206 7.84 1.88 -21.19
CA ALA A 206 9.09 1.32 -21.72
C ALA A 206 9.89 0.55 -20.67
N GLU A 207 9.93 1.04 -19.43
CA GLU A 207 10.70 0.44 -18.33
C GLU A 207 10.10 -0.87 -17.83
N PHE A 208 8.76 -0.93 -17.71
CA PHE A 208 8.03 -2.05 -17.11
C PHE A 208 7.26 -2.90 -18.15
N ASP A 209 7.49 -2.69 -19.45
CA ASP A 209 6.80 -3.38 -20.55
C ASP A 209 5.26 -3.33 -20.43
N ILE A 210 4.73 -2.13 -20.12
CA ILE A 210 3.30 -1.89 -19.98
C ILE A 210 2.72 -1.51 -21.33
N ASP A 211 1.89 -2.37 -21.90
CA ASP A 211 1.21 -2.07 -23.16
C ASP A 211 0.03 -1.10 -22.97
N ASP A 212 -0.50 -0.57 -24.08
CA ASP A 212 -1.61 0.41 -24.05
C ASP A 212 -2.91 -0.18 -23.50
N ALA A 213 -3.11 -1.49 -23.52
CA ALA A 213 -4.28 -2.13 -22.95
C ALA A 213 -4.25 -2.16 -21.42
N HIS A 214 -3.06 -2.07 -20.84
CA HIS A 214 -2.84 -2.05 -19.40
C HIS A 214 -2.61 -0.63 -18.84
N LEU A 215 -2.59 0.40 -19.69
CA LEU A 215 -2.51 1.81 -19.28
C LEU A 215 -3.87 2.49 -19.39
N HIS A 216 -4.39 2.98 -18.28
CA HIS A 216 -5.67 3.68 -18.18
C HIS A 216 -5.43 5.17 -17.89
N VAL A 217 -5.64 6.00 -18.89
CA VAL A 217 -5.61 7.47 -18.77
C VAL A 217 -7.03 7.97 -18.83
N GLU A 218 -7.59 8.35 -17.68
CA GLU A 218 -9.03 8.58 -17.53
C GLU A 218 -9.35 10.02 -17.13
N GLU A 219 -10.45 10.55 -17.68
CA GLU A 219 -10.94 11.89 -17.37
C GLU A 219 -11.83 11.86 -16.14
N GLY A 220 -11.50 12.64 -15.11
CA GLY A 220 -12.33 12.83 -13.92
C GLY A 220 -11.55 12.79 -12.61
N PRO A 221 -12.25 12.82 -11.47
CA PRO A 221 -11.64 12.83 -10.16
C PRO A 221 -11.05 11.44 -9.79
N ALA A 222 -9.81 11.42 -9.33
CA ALA A 222 -9.08 10.20 -9.01
C ALA A 222 -9.74 9.35 -7.90
N ASP A 223 -10.40 10.01 -6.94
CA ASP A 223 -11.13 9.37 -5.84
C ASP A 223 -12.36 8.57 -6.29
N VAL A 224 -12.88 8.86 -7.48
CA VAL A 224 -13.95 8.08 -8.12
C VAL A 224 -13.38 7.04 -9.09
N LEU A 225 -12.39 7.45 -9.90
CA LEU A 225 -11.88 6.61 -10.99
C LEU A 225 -11.04 5.44 -10.50
N ILE A 226 -10.22 5.63 -9.45
CA ILE A 226 -9.36 4.56 -8.95
C ILE A 226 -10.18 3.40 -8.36
N PRO A 227 -11.14 3.61 -7.45
CA PRO A 227 -11.99 2.53 -6.95
C PRO A 227 -12.85 1.90 -8.04
N PHE A 228 -13.39 2.69 -8.96
CA PHE A 228 -14.15 2.18 -10.11
C PHE A 228 -13.31 1.23 -10.98
N MET A 229 -12.07 1.64 -11.31
CA MET A 229 -11.19 0.82 -12.14
C MET A 229 -10.72 -0.43 -11.40
N ALA A 230 -10.40 -0.33 -10.10
CA ALA A 230 -10.07 -1.47 -9.27
C ALA A 230 -11.21 -2.52 -9.27
N HIS A 231 -12.44 -2.06 -9.11
CA HIS A 231 -13.62 -2.94 -9.17
C HIS A 231 -13.84 -3.52 -10.59
N LYS A 232 -13.80 -2.69 -11.65
CA LYS A 232 -13.96 -3.10 -13.05
C LYS A 232 -12.96 -4.17 -13.47
N LEU A 233 -11.70 -4.04 -13.06
CA LEU A 233 -10.63 -4.97 -13.37
C LEU A 233 -10.57 -6.15 -12.39
N GLN A 234 -11.39 -6.16 -11.35
CA GLN A 234 -11.32 -7.12 -10.24
C GLN A 234 -9.89 -7.21 -9.66
N ALA A 235 -9.27 -6.06 -9.46
CA ALA A 235 -7.92 -5.96 -8.94
C ALA A 235 -7.79 -6.64 -7.58
N ALA A 236 -6.81 -7.52 -7.43
CA ALA A 236 -6.53 -8.18 -6.15
C ALA A 236 -5.77 -7.26 -5.20
N VAL A 237 -4.91 -6.41 -5.76
CA VAL A 237 -4.15 -5.41 -5.01
C VAL A 237 -4.20 -4.08 -5.75
N THR A 238 -4.40 -3.00 -5.01
CA THR A 238 -4.21 -1.63 -5.50
C THR A 238 -3.01 -1.02 -4.79
N VAL A 239 -2.07 -0.49 -5.56
CA VAL A 239 -0.88 0.22 -5.04
C VAL A 239 -1.11 1.72 -5.21
N ILE A 240 -1.02 2.47 -4.11
CA ILE A 240 -1.31 3.90 -4.09
C ILE A 240 -0.25 4.65 -3.26
N GLY A 241 0.09 5.84 -3.70
CA GLY A 241 0.90 6.78 -2.93
C GLY A 241 0.05 7.71 -2.08
N THR A 242 0.56 8.09 -0.93
CA THR A 242 -0.02 9.16 -0.10
C THR A 242 0.96 10.32 -0.06
N VAL A 243 0.61 11.44 -0.69
CA VAL A 243 1.40 12.67 -0.66
C VAL A 243 0.76 13.63 0.31
N ALA A 244 1.49 14.00 1.38
CA ALA A 244 1.09 15.13 2.21
C ALA A 244 1.28 16.42 1.40
N ARG A 245 0.30 17.34 1.44
CA ARG A 245 0.49 18.67 0.85
C ARG A 245 1.64 19.36 1.55
N SER A 246 2.61 19.86 0.77
CA SER A 246 3.76 20.62 1.27
C SER A 246 3.33 21.75 2.21
N GLY A 247 3.95 21.85 3.38
CA GLY A 247 3.79 22.96 4.31
C GLY A 247 3.03 22.67 5.61
N VAL A 248 2.54 21.47 5.83
CA VAL A 248 1.97 21.10 7.12
C VAL A 248 2.89 20.08 7.79
N SER A 249 3.54 20.49 8.89
CA SER A 249 4.32 19.60 9.75
C SER A 249 3.38 18.59 10.43
N GLY A 250 3.25 17.41 9.82
CA GLY A 250 2.42 16.36 10.37
C GLY A 250 2.11 15.28 9.33
N ALA A 251 1.94 14.07 9.78
CA ALA A 251 1.62 12.90 8.98
C ALA A 251 0.18 13.00 8.42
N LEU A 252 -0.02 13.77 7.34
CA LEU A 252 -1.31 13.91 6.68
C LEU A 252 -1.34 12.98 5.45
N ILE A 253 -2.40 12.22 5.34
CA ILE A 253 -2.79 11.55 4.10
C ILE A 253 -3.59 12.57 3.28
N GLY A 254 -3.32 12.69 1.97
CA GLY A 254 -4.08 13.62 1.12
C GLY A 254 -5.56 13.22 1.04
N ASN A 255 -6.46 14.21 0.96
CA ASN A 255 -7.92 13.97 0.90
C ASN A 255 -8.33 12.96 -0.17
N THR A 256 -7.71 13.02 -1.36
CA THR A 256 -7.96 12.06 -2.45
C THR A 256 -7.58 10.65 -2.04
N ALA A 257 -6.41 10.46 -1.44
CA ALA A 257 -5.97 9.14 -0.98
C ALA A 257 -6.88 8.61 0.15
N GLU A 258 -7.35 9.45 1.07
CA GLU A 258 -8.31 9.03 2.10
C GLU A 258 -9.61 8.52 1.48
N GLN A 259 -10.19 9.23 0.51
CA GLN A 259 -11.43 8.84 -0.15
C GLN A 259 -11.25 7.56 -0.97
N VAL A 260 -10.12 7.39 -1.67
CA VAL A 260 -9.78 6.18 -2.42
C VAL A 260 -9.68 4.99 -1.47
N LEU A 261 -8.92 5.11 -0.38
CA LEU A 261 -8.65 4.03 0.57
C LEU A 261 -9.92 3.49 1.25
N ASP A 262 -10.89 4.37 1.52
CA ASP A 262 -12.18 3.98 2.11
C ASP A 262 -13.12 3.25 1.14
N GLN A 263 -12.90 3.39 -0.18
CA GLN A 263 -13.74 2.77 -1.20
C GLN A 263 -13.12 1.52 -1.83
N LEU A 264 -11.81 1.30 -1.67
CA LEU A 264 -11.14 0.13 -2.22
C LEU A 264 -11.54 -1.15 -1.50
N GLU A 265 -12.02 -2.12 -2.27
CA GLU A 265 -12.36 -3.47 -1.78
C GLU A 265 -11.19 -4.46 -1.94
N SER A 266 -10.17 -4.13 -2.75
CA SER A 266 -8.93 -4.92 -2.91
C SER A 266 -8.03 -4.84 -1.68
N ASP A 267 -7.02 -5.71 -1.59
CA ASP A 267 -5.88 -5.44 -0.71
C ASP A 267 -5.19 -4.15 -1.18
N VAL A 268 -4.62 -3.38 -0.26
CA VAL A 268 -4.05 -2.06 -0.60
C VAL A 268 -2.62 -1.94 -0.08
N LEU A 269 -1.68 -1.70 -0.98
CA LEU A 269 -0.33 -1.29 -0.62
C LEU A 269 -0.23 0.23 -0.67
N VAL A 270 0.07 0.83 0.48
CA VAL A 270 0.20 2.28 0.64
C VAL A 270 1.66 2.64 0.79
N LEU A 271 2.12 3.57 -0.05
CA LEU A 271 3.48 4.07 -0.10
C LEU A 271 3.51 5.56 0.24
N LYS A 272 4.65 6.01 0.76
CA LYS A 272 4.91 7.43 1.06
C LYS A 272 6.12 7.92 0.26
N PRO A 273 6.23 9.24 0.01
CA PRO A 273 7.48 9.83 -0.44
C PRO A 273 8.60 9.61 0.59
N GLN A 274 9.83 9.41 0.13
CA GLN A 274 10.99 9.15 0.99
C GLN A 274 11.17 10.22 2.06
N GLU A 275 10.97 11.48 1.73
CA GLU A 275 11.09 12.59 2.68
C GLU A 275 10.08 12.51 3.83
N VAL A 276 8.87 11.99 3.54
CA VAL A 276 7.84 11.76 4.56
C VAL A 276 8.23 10.58 5.46
N GLU A 277 8.76 9.52 4.87
CA GLU A 277 9.27 8.37 5.62
C GLU A 277 10.42 8.77 6.56
N ASP A 278 11.41 9.48 6.05
CA ASP A 278 12.56 9.98 6.82
C ASP A 278 12.12 10.88 7.98
N HIS A 279 11.18 11.80 7.72
CA HIS A 279 10.63 12.68 8.75
C HIS A 279 9.88 11.90 9.86
N LEU A 280 9.12 10.87 9.49
CA LEU A 280 8.42 10.03 10.46
C LEU A 280 9.37 9.21 11.32
N VAL A 281 10.48 8.71 10.74
CA VAL A 281 11.56 8.06 11.51
C VAL A 281 12.16 9.01 12.53
N GLU A 282 12.46 10.26 12.13
CA GLU A 282 13.01 11.27 13.06
C GLU A 282 12.05 11.63 14.21
N LEU A 283 10.74 11.68 13.94
CA LEU A 283 9.74 11.96 14.97
C LEU A 283 9.65 10.84 16.01
N ALA A 284 9.70 9.60 15.56
CA ALA A 284 9.56 8.45 16.45
C ALA A 284 10.81 8.22 17.32
N VAL A 285 12.01 8.61 16.86
CA VAL A 285 13.26 8.56 17.68
C VAL A 285 13.22 9.59 18.84
N LYS A 286 12.34 10.60 18.78
CA LYS A 286 12.24 11.66 19.79
C LYS A 286 11.26 11.37 20.93
N HIS A 287 10.55 10.27 20.86
CA HIS A 287 9.61 9.78 21.89
C HIS A 287 10.09 8.49 22.53
#